data_5f9d5b1ed057e2d726073459f371948f
#
_entry.id   5f9d5b1ed057e2d726073459f371948f
#
_cell.length_a   1.000
_cell.length_b   1.000
_cell.length_c   1.000
_cell.angle_alpha   90.00
_cell.angle_beta   90.00
_cell.angle_gamma   90.00
#
_symmetry.space_group_name_H-M   'P 1'
#
loop_
_entity.id
_entity.type
_entity.pdbx_description
1 polymer ?
#
loop_
_entity_poly.entity_id
_entity_poly.type
_entity_poly.pdbx_seq_one_letter_code
_entity_poly.pdbx_strand_id
1 'polypeptide(L)'
;EGIQYAGIEDLYKEAGNTHILLTNSALSSGDNCFWKKNPVMLPGATEAAAATAWEQYDKKVVKELLTYHIVRGEWSYFNIDSSDRWLGTYGEGSFSYNKDGQTLQGDTAVMCVKAGHDRNLPLQLNNFEWNFRGLLAASSGSCRTTNIHARDGYIHVSDWWQPRPSRYFLGQE
;
A
#
# COMPACT_ATOMS: atom_id res chain seq x y z
N GLU A 1 -15.56 6.95 2.26
CA GLU A 1 -15.78 7.56 0.93
C GLU A 1 -15.03 6.79 -0.16
N GLY A 2 -13.67 6.75 -0.18
CA GLY A 2 -12.90 6.08 -1.24
C GLY A 2 -13.26 4.60 -1.46
N ILE A 3 -13.52 3.85 -0.40
CA ILE A 3 -13.95 2.45 -0.47
C ILE A 3 -15.29 2.32 -1.20
N GLN A 4 -16.25 3.19 -0.86
CA GLN A 4 -17.56 3.25 -1.51
C GLN A 4 -17.44 3.70 -2.97
N TYR A 5 -16.64 4.73 -3.23
CA TYR A 5 -16.40 5.18 -4.60
C TYR A 5 -15.80 4.08 -5.47
N ALA A 6 -14.84 3.32 -4.93
CA ALA A 6 -14.21 2.20 -5.63
C ALA A 6 -15.13 0.96 -5.76
N GLY A 7 -16.21 0.87 -4.97
CA GLY A 7 -17.14 -0.26 -4.96
C GLY A 7 -16.53 -1.55 -4.42
N ILE A 8 -15.75 -1.44 -3.34
CA ILE A 8 -15.02 -2.58 -2.74
C ILE A 8 -15.36 -2.82 -1.27
N GLU A 9 -16.52 -2.34 -0.81
CA GLU A 9 -16.94 -2.49 0.59
C GLU A 9 -16.96 -3.95 1.06
N ASP A 10 -17.29 -4.87 0.17
CA ASP A 10 -17.38 -6.28 0.52
C ASP A 10 -16.02 -6.90 0.80
N LEU A 11 -14.94 -6.45 0.15
CA LEU A 11 -13.58 -6.88 0.47
C LEU A 11 -13.17 -6.51 1.91
N TYR A 12 -13.68 -5.40 2.43
CA TYR A 12 -13.40 -4.96 3.80
C TYR A 12 -14.22 -5.72 4.85
N LYS A 13 -15.17 -6.56 4.42
CA LYS A 13 -15.96 -7.44 5.28
C LYS A 13 -15.47 -8.88 5.25
N GLU A 14 -14.57 -9.22 4.31
CA GLU A 14 -14.00 -10.56 4.23
C GLU A 14 -13.11 -10.83 5.44
N ALA A 15 -13.40 -11.92 6.15
CA ALA A 15 -12.61 -12.36 7.29
C ALA A 15 -11.24 -12.93 6.86
N GLY A 16 -10.29 -12.92 7.80
CA GLY A 16 -8.98 -13.53 7.59
C GLY A 16 -8.00 -12.65 6.82
N ASN A 17 -8.23 -11.35 6.74
CA ASN A 17 -7.37 -10.40 6.08
C ASN A 17 -6.73 -9.40 7.05
N THR A 18 -5.69 -8.75 6.56
CA THR A 18 -5.04 -7.63 7.25
C THR A 18 -5.25 -6.35 6.43
N HIS A 19 -5.83 -5.35 7.04
CA HIS A 19 -6.14 -4.07 6.42
C HIS A 19 -5.13 -3.02 6.85
N ILE A 20 -4.45 -2.39 5.89
CA ILE A 20 -3.59 -1.24 6.12
C ILE A 20 -4.40 0.01 5.80
N LEU A 21 -4.95 0.65 6.83
CA LEU A 21 -5.74 1.85 6.68
C LEU A 21 -4.83 3.08 6.52
N LEU A 22 -5.12 3.88 5.53
CA LEU A 22 -4.38 5.10 5.23
C LEU A 22 -5.02 6.29 5.94
N THR A 23 -4.21 7.08 6.62
CA THR A 23 -4.68 8.32 7.24
C THR A 23 -4.92 9.42 6.19
N ASN A 24 -5.59 10.49 6.58
CA ASN A 24 -5.72 11.69 5.73
C ASN A 24 -4.33 12.27 5.36
N SER A 25 -3.33 12.14 6.24
CA SER A 25 -1.96 12.55 5.93
C SER A 25 -1.40 11.78 4.74
N ALA A 26 -1.64 10.47 4.68
CA ALA A 26 -1.21 9.63 3.57
C ALA A 26 -2.00 9.91 2.28
N LEU A 27 -3.29 10.24 2.39
CA LEU A 27 -4.19 10.34 1.23
C LEU A 27 -4.25 11.75 0.65
N SER A 28 -4.48 12.78 1.46
CA SER A 28 -4.90 14.09 0.98
C SER A 28 -4.15 15.29 1.55
N SER A 29 -3.64 15.24 2.77
CA SER A 29 -3.14 16.43 3.48
C SER A 29 -1.62 16.49 3.67
N GLY A 30 -0.92 15.37 3.63
CA GLY A 30 0.54 15.32 3.78
C GLY A 30 1.30 15.85 2.56
N ASP A 31 2.56 16.23 2.71
CA ASP A 31 3.39 16.71 1.58
C ASP A 31 3.66 15.63 0.53
N ASN A 32 3.73 14.39 0.97
CA ASN A 32 3.89 13.22 0.11
C ASN A 32 2.60 12.38 -0.01
N CYS A 33 1.44 12.99 0.18
CA CYS A 33 0.16 12.30 0.10
C CYS A 33 -0.15 11.83 -1.32
N PHE A 34 -1.04 10.83 -1.41
CA PHE A 34 -1.44 10.24 -2.68
C PHE A 34 -1.96 11.30 -3.68
N TRP A 35 -2.79 12.23 -3.23
CA TRP A 35 -3.38 13.25 -4.11
C TRP A 35 -2.35 14.20 -4.71
N LYS A 36 -1.31 14.59 -3.96
CA LYS A 36 -0.23 15.44 -4.47
C LYS A 36 0.72 14.69 -5.41
N LYS A 37 0.96 13.41 -5.14
CA LYS A 37 1.87 12.58 -5.97
C LYS A 37 1.20 12.00 -7.21
N ASN A 38 -0.11 12.00 -7.26
CA ASN A 38 -0.89 11.55 -8.41
C ASN A 38 -1.85 12.68 -8.87
N PRO A 39 -1.31 13.77 -9.40
CA PRO A 39 -2.11 14.90 -9.82
C PRO A 39 -3.04 14.51 -10.97
N VAL A 40 -4.20 15.16 -11.04
CA VAL A 40 -5.23 14.91 -12.03
C VAL A 40 -5.41 16.12 -12.95
N MET A 41 -5.72 15.87 -14.21
CA MET A 41 -6.07 16.92 -15.16
C MET A 41 -7.58 17.18 -15.05
N LEU A 42 -7.94 18.33 -14.51
CA LEU A 42 -9.35 18.72 -14.41
C LEU A 42 -9.88 19.26 -15.75
N PRO A 43 -11.18 19.14 -16.04
CA PRO A 43 -11.78 19.71 -17.25
C PRO A 43 -11.49 21.20 -17.36
N GLY A 44 -10.88 21.61 -18.48
CA GLY A 44 -10.53 22.99 -18.75
C GLY A 44 -9.23 23.49 -18.09
N ALA A 45 -8.55 22.66 -17.33
CA ALA A 45 -7.24 23.00 -16.77
C ALA A 45 -6.12 22.83 -17.82
N THR A 46 -5.10 23.67 -17.73
CA THR A 46 -3.89 23.61 -18.57
C THR A 46 -2.79 22.78 -17.91
N GLU A 47 -2.88 22.53 -16.61
CA GLU A 47 -1.90 21.78 -15.81
C GLU A 47 -2.62 20.83 -14.86
N ALA A 48 -1.96 19.71 -14.56
CA ALA A 48 -2.44 18.77 -13.58
C ALA A 48 -2.25 19.32 -12.15
N ALA A 49 -3.24 19.10 -11.29
CA ALA A 49 -3.22 19.54 -9.90
C ALA A 49 -3.56 18.39 -8.94
N ALA A 50 -3.22 18.57 -7.67
CA ALA A 50 -3.62 17.62 -6.64
C ALA A 50 -5.15 17.52 -6.60
N ALA A 51 -5.66 16.29 -6.52
CA ALA A 51 -7.09 16.06 -6.37
C ALA A 51 -7.63 16.64 -5.06
N THR A 52 -8.92 16.88 -5.04
CA THR A 52 -9.68 17.34 -3.86
C THR A 52 -10.85 16.41 -3.51
N ALA A 53 -11.14 15.45 -4.40
CA ALA A 53 -12.20 14.46 -4.24
C ALA A 53 -11.84 13.16 -4.97
N TRP A 54 -12.39 12.05 -4.51
CA TRP A 54 -12.14 10.73 -5.12
C TRP A 54 -12.69 10.63 -6.55
N GLU A 55 -13.79 11.30 -6.83
CA GLU A 55 -14.48 11.32 -8.11
C GLU A 55 -13.66 11.93 -9.24
N GLN A 56 -12.57 12.61 -8.92
CA GLN A 56 -11.61 13.15 -9.89
C GLN A 56 -10.65 12.10 -10.43
N TYR A 57 -10.55 10.96 -9.77
CA TYR A 57 -9.80 9.81 -10.25
C TYR A 57 -10.68 8.81 -10.99
N ASP A 58 -10.08 8.07 -11.92
CA ASP A 58 -10.68 6.84 -12.40
C ASP A 58 -10.89 5.86 -11.22
N LYS A 59 -12.07 5.24 -11.17
CA LYS A 59 -12.40 4.23 -10.15
C LYS A 59 -11.37 3.12 -10.07
N LYS A 60 -10.78 2.75 -11.21
CA LYS A 60 -9.73 1.73 -11.28
C LYS A 60 -8.50 2.13 -10.48
N VAL A 61 -8.07 3.38 -10.57
CA VAL A 61 -6.92 3.91 -9.82
C VAL A 61 -7.18 3.86 -8.32
N VAL A 62 -8.37 4.27 -7.89
CA VAL A 62 -8.75 4.23 -6.46
C VAL A 62 -8.87 2.79 -5.97
N LYS A 63 -9.47 1.92 -6.77
CA LYS A 63 -9.56 0.49 -6.47
C LYS A 63 -8.17 -0.13 -6.33
N GLU A 64 -7.25 0.11 -7.26
CA GLU A 64 -5.88 -0.39 -7.21
C GLU A 64 -5.14 0.08 -5.95
N LEU A 65 -5.25 1.37 -5.61
CA LEU A 65 -4.68 1.91 -4.38
C LEU A 65 -5.19 1.14 -3.16
N LEU A 66 -6.49 1.06 -2.99
CA LEU A 66 -7.10 0.52 -1.79
C LEU A 66 -6.94 -1.00 -1.67
N THR A 67 -7.06 -1.74 -2.77
CA THR A 67 -6.89 -3.21 -2.76
C THR A 67 -5.44 -3.62 -2.53
N TYR A 68 -4.47 -2.81 -2.95
CA TYR A 68 -3.06 -3.05 -2.61
C TYR A 68 -2.78 -2.96 -1.10
N HIS A 69 -3.59 -2.22 -0.36
CA HIS A 69 -3.48 -2.08 1.09
C HIS A 69 -4.32 -3.11 1.87
N ILE A 70 -4.86 -4.12 1.20
CA ILE A 70 -5.49 -5.29 1.84
C ILE A 70 -4.57 -6.49 1.63
N VAL A 71 -3.94 -6.95 2.69
CA VAL A 71 -3.00 -8.08 2.68
C VAL A 71 -3.75 -9.36 3.03
N ARG A 72 -3.52 -10.42 2.25
CA ARG A 72 -4.12 -11.72 2.47
C ARG A 72 -3.52 -12.38 3.71
N GLY A 73 -4.39 -12.88 4.58
CA GLY A 73 -3.99 -13.51 5.84
C GLY A 73 -4.03 -12.57 7.03
N GLU A 74 -4.05 -13.14 8.20
CA GLU A 74 -4.08 -12.42 9.48
C GLU A 74 -2.66 -12.18 9.99
N TRP A 75 -2.16 -10.98 9.77
CA TRP A 75 -0.80 -10.58 10.12
C TRP A 75 -0.79 -9.55 11.23
N SER A 76 -0.14 -9.90 12.32
CA SER A 76 0.07 -9.03 13.48
C SER A 76 1.56 -8.83 13.72
N TYR A 77 1.91 -7.84 14.51
CA TYR A 77 3.30 -7.67 14.94
C TYR A 77 3.91 -8.91 15.61
N PHE A 78 3.06 -9.76 16.20
CA PHE A 78 3.51 -10.95 16.91
C PHE A 78 3.83 -12.15 16.01
N ASN A 79 3.30 -12.18 14.80
CA ASN A 79 3.55 -13.26 13.84
C ASN A 79 4.36 -12.82 12.62
N ILE A 80 4.84 -11.57 12.61
CA ILE A 80 5.78 -11.02 11.65
C ILE A 80 7.12 -10.84 12.38
N ASP A 81 8.19 -11.36 11.80
CA ASP A 81 9.56 -11.17 12.31
C ASP A 81 10.26 -9.97 11.65
N SER A 82 11.53 -9.77 11.98
CA SER A 82 12.35 -8.69 11.40
C SER A 82 12.88 -8.98 9.99
N SER A 83 12.59 -10.16 9.45
CA SER A 83 12.97 -10.52 8.09
C SER A 83 11.96 -9.97 7.09
N ASP A 84 12.41 -9.69 5.87
CA ASP A 84 11.53 -9.30 4.78
C ASP A 84 10.53 -10.42 4.47
N ARG A 85 9.25 -10.14 4.63
CA ARG A 85 8.18 -11.07 4.32
C ARG A 85 7.31 -10.51 3.20
N TRP A 86 7.25 -11.23 2.11
CA TRP A 86 6.46 -10.84 0.95
C TRP A 86 5.07 -11.47 1.02
N LEU A 87 4.08 -10.63 1.22
CA LEU A 87 2.69 -11.05 1.42
C LEU A 87 1.83 -10.65 0.23
N GLY A 88 1.00 -11.58 -0.25
CA GLY A 88 0.04 -11.30 -1.30
C GLY A 88 -1.00 -10.29 -0.85
N THR A 89 -1.37 -9.37 -1.74
CA THR A 89 -2.44 -8.39 -1.52
C THR A 89 -3.65 -8.69 -2.40
N TYR A 90 -4.71 -7.88 -2.29
CA TYR A 90 -5.83 -7.89 -3.25
C TYR A 90 -5.58 -6.97 -4.45
N GLY A 91 -4.43 -6.28 -4.49
CA GLY A 91 -4.03 -5.47 -5.64
C GLY A 91 -3.76 -6.33 -6.87
N GLU A 92 -4.15 -5.86 -8.04
CA GLU A 92 -3.78 -6.47 -9.31
C GLU A 92 -2.30 -6.25 -9.60
N GLY A 93 -1.59 -7.26 -10.07
CA GLY A 93 -0.21 -7.12 -10.47
C GLY A 93 0.51 -8.45 -10.62
N SER A 94 1.43 -8.47 -11.54
CA SER A 94 2.16 -9.67 -11.93
C SER A 94 3.61 -9.70 -11.47
N PHE A 95 4.05 -8.74 -10.65
CA PHE A 95 5.46 -8.63 -10.28
C PHE A 95 5.64 -8.46 -8.79
N SER A 96 6.48 -9.31 -8.26
CA SER A 96 7.07 -9.18 -6.95
C SER A 96 8.51 -9.66 -7.02
N TYR A 97 9.37 -9.04 -6.25
CA TYR A 97 10.72 -9.54 -6.04
C TYR A 97 10.83 -10.11 -4.64
N ASN A 98 11.54 -11.23 -4.53
CA ASN A 98 12.07 -11.66 -3.25
C ASN A 98 13.50 -11.14 -3.08
N LYS A 99 14.09 -11.37 -1.91
CA LYS A 99 15.47 -10.99 -1.58
C LYS A 99 16.54 -11.59 -2.51
N ASP A 100 16.20 -12.62 -3.24
CA ASP A 100 17.10 -13.36 -4.14
C ASP A 100 17.00 -12.88 -5.60
N GLY A 101 16.25 -11.80 -5.86
CA GLY A 101 16.05 -11.25 -7.21
C GLY A 101 15.13 -12.07 -8.10
N GLN A 102 14.43 -13.02 -7.50
CA GLN A 102 13.49 -13.83 -8.24
C GLN A 102 12.18 -13.08 -8.41
N THR A 103 11.69 -13.00 -9.62
CA THR A 103 10.36 -12.55 -9.90
C THR A 103 9.36 -13.58 -9.41
N LEU A 104 8.57 -13.23 -8.41
CA LEU A 104 7.43 -14.03 -8.04
C LEU A 104 6.30 -13.68 -9.00
N GLN A 105 5.99 -14.56 -9.92
CA GLN A 105 4.82 -14.41 -10.77
C GLN A 105 3.59 -14.83 -10.00
N GLY A 106 2.60 -13.96 -9.95
CA GLY A 106 1.31 -14.22 -9.36
C GLY A 106 0.27 -13.24 -9.92
N ASP A 107 -0.97 -13.59 -9.76
CA ASP A 107 -2.10 -12.76 -10.23
C ASP A 107 -2.34 -11.54 -9.33
N THR A 108 -1.59 -11.42 -8.23
CA THR A 108 -1.74 -10.34 -7.24
C THR A 108 -0.41 -9.65 -6.95
N ALA A 109 -0.48 -8.34 -6.71
CA ALA A 109 0.67 -7.60 -6.20
C ALA A 109 1.02 -8.05 -4.78
N VAL A 110 2.30 -8.05 -4.44
CA VAL A 110 2.76 -8.34 -3.09
C VAL A 110 3.27 -7.10 -2.38
N MET A 111 3.19 -7.12 -1.06
CA MET A 111 3.74 -6.09 -0.17
C MET A 111 4.80 -6.73 0.73
N CYS A 112 5.96 -6.11 0.82
CA CYS A 112 6.96 -6.50 1.80
C CYS A 112 6.56 -5.95 3.17
N VAL A 113 6.44 -6.82 4.16
CA VAL A 113 6.11 -6.44 5.53
C VAL A 113 7.12 -7.05 6.46
N LYS A 114 7.63 -6.27 7.40
CA LYS A 114 8.53 -6.75 8.45
C LYS A 114 8.31 -6.02 9.77
N ALA A 115 8.64 -6.67 10.88
CA ALA A 115 8.66 -6.02 12.17
C ALA A 115 9.84 -5.03 12.24
N GLY A 116 9.56 -3.81 12.68
CA GLY A 116 10.60 -2.83 12.97
C GLY A 116 11.32 -3.15 14.29
N HIS A 117 12.57 -2.73 14.40
CA HIS A 117 13.33 -2.86 15.64
C HIS A 117 12.93 -1.84 16.70
N ASP A 118 12.23 -0.79 16.29
CA ASP A 118 11.77 0.28 17.18
C ASP A 118 10.30 0.08 17.53
N ARG A 119 9.97 0.16 18.82
CA ARG A 119 8.58 0.11 19.30
C ARG A 119 7.71 1.25 18.76
N ASN A 120 8.32 2.37 18.37
CA ASN A 120 7.62 3.49 17.76
C ASN A 120 7.32 3.28 16.26
N LEU A 121 7.98 2.31 15.63
CA LEU A 121 7.81 1.96 14.22
C LEU A 121 7.64 0.44 14.08
N PRO A 122 6.55 -0.10 14.63
CA PRO A 122 6.43 -1.53 14.85
C PRO A 122 6.32 -2.37 13.58
N LEU A 123 5.71 -1.83 12.51
CA LEU A 123 5.67 -2.50 11.20
C LEU A 123 6.16 -1.58 10.11
N GLN A 124 7.02 -2.11 9.28
CA GLN A 124 7.57 -1.46 8.10
C GLN A 124 6.96 -2.07 6.84
N LEU A 125 6.55 -1.21 5.92
CA LEU A 125 5.92 -1.59 4.66
C LEU A 125 6.86 -1.22 3.51
N ASN A 126 7.13 -2.17 2.62
CA ASN A 126 8.01 -2.02 1.46
C ASN A 126 9.42 -1.47 1.79
N ASN A 127 9.86 -1.65 3.01
CA ASN A 127 11.20 -1.29 3.46
C ASN A 127 12.10 -2.52 3.46
N PHE A 128 12.58 -2.95 2.31
CA PHE A 128 13.47 -4.09 2.14
C PHE A 128 14.91 -3.63 1.90
N GLU A 129 15.87 -4.43 2.34
CA GLU A 129 17.30 -4.11 2.32
C GLU A 129 17.91 -4.03 0.93
N TRP A 130 17.16 -4.34 -0.08
CA TRP A 130 17.62 -4.38 -1.45
C TRP A 130 17.80 -3.01 -2.07
N ASN A 131 18.93 -2.87 -2.72
CA ASN A 131 19.52 -1.67 -3.32
C ASN A 131 18.73 -1.04 -4.50
N PHE A 132 17.45 -1.19 -4.58
CA PHE A 132 16.61 -0.28 -5.36
C PHE A 132 16.49 1.10 -4.68
N ARG A 133 17.58 1.50 -4.05
CA ARG A 133 17.75 2.65 -3.17
C ARG A 133 17.34 4.01 -3.74
N GLY A 134 17.06 4.10 -5.03
CA GLY A 134 16.67 5.38 -5.62
C GLY A 134 15.16 5.58 -5.75
N LEU A 135 14.39 4.51 -5.90
CA LEU A 135 12.98 4.61 -6.33
C LEU A 135 12.00 4.16 -5.25
N LEU A 136 12.32 3.13 -4.48
CA LEU A 136 11.43 2.62 -3.44
C LEU A 136 11.71 3.20 -2.06
N ALA A 137 12.89 3.74 -1.80
CA ALA A 137 13.19 4.41 -0.54
C ALA A 137 12.27 5.61 -0.25
N ALA A 138 11.73 6.23 -1.28
CA ALA A 138 10.74 7.30 -1.14
C ALA A 138 9.34 6.80 -0.81
N SER A 139 9.09 5.50 -0.90
CA SER A 139 7.78 4.89 -0.69
C SER A 139 7.72 3.92 0.49
N SER A 140 8.85 3.65 1.14
CA SER A 140 8.85 2.87 2.37
C SER A 140 8.14 3.64 3.48
N GLY A 141 7.30 2.99 4.21
CA GLY A 141 6.54 3.59 5.29
C GLY A 141 6.46 2.69 6.51
N SER A 142 6.18 3.28 7.64
CA SER A 142 5.92 2.57 8.87
C SER A 142 4.48 2.75 9.29
N CYS A 143 3.90 1.71 9.88
CA CYS A 143 2.59 1.81 10.48
C CYS A 143 2.67 2.64 11.76
N ARG A 144 1.81 3.63 11.87
CA ARG A 144 1.68 4.47 13.06
C ARG A 144 1.02 3.74 14.21
N THR A 145 0.01 2.96 13.89
CA THR A 145 -0.74 2.13 14.85
C THR A 145 -0.86 0.73 14.30
N THR A 146 -0.54 -0.26 15.11
CA THR A 146 -0.56 -1.66 14.69
C THR A 146 -1.38 -2.53 15.63
N ASN A 147 -1.66 -3.76 15.17
CA ASN A 147 -2.31 -4.81 15.98
C ASN A 147 -3.70 -4.46 16.51
N ILE A 148 -4.46 -3.67 15.78
CA ILE A 148 -5.87 -3.53 16.09
C ILE A 148 -6.55 -4.83 15.63
N HIS A 149 -6.91 -5.67 16.59
CA HIS A 149 -7.65 -6.91 16.30
C HIS A 149 -9.12 -6.57 16.12
N ALA A 150 -9.58 -6.70 14.90
CA ALA A 150 -10.99 -6.56 14.54
C ALA A 150 -11.66 -7.95 14.48
N ARG A 151 -12.98 -7.97 14.38
CA ARG A 151 -13.73 -9.23 14.26
C ARG A 151 -13.27 -10.08 13.07
N ASP A 152 -12.91 -9.43 11.99
CA ASP A 152 -12.69 -10.08 10.68
C ASP A 152 -11.19 -10.08 10.28
N GLY A 153 -10.27 -9.74 11.19
CA GLY A 153 -8.82 -9.74 10.94
C GLY A 153 -8.05 -8.66 11.70
N TYR A 154 -6.90 -8.28 11.18
CA TYR A 154 -6.06 -7.25 11.76
C TYR A 154 -6.14 -5.93 10.99
N ILE A 155 -5.97 -4.82 11.72
CA ILE A 155 -5.89 -3.48 11.17
C ILE A 155 -4.58 -2.84 11.62
N HIS A 156 -3.85 -2.29 10.65
CA HIS A 156 -2.71 -1.42 10.87
C HIS A 156 -2.99 -0.07 10.22
N VAL A 157 -2.52 1.01 10.82
CA VAL A 157 -2.76 2.37 10.31
C VAL A 157 -1.44 2.97 9.87
N SER A 158 -1.39 3.47 8.64
CA SER A 158 -0.21 4.08 8.05
C SER A 158 -0.44 5.54 7.68
N ASP A 159 0.55 6.39 7.99
CA ASP A 159 0.63 7.78 7.51
C ASP A 159 1.25 7.88 6.10
N TRP A 160 1.59 6.75 5.49
CA TRP A 160 2.19 6.65 4.17
C TRP A 160 1.39 5.69 3.31
N TRP A 161 1.00 6.14 2.12
CA TRP A 161 0.48 5.25 1.10
C TRP A 161 1.63 4.52 0.41
N GLN A 162 1.40 3.28 0.00
CA GLN A 162 2.39 2.47 -0.67
C GLN A 162 2.06 2.42 -2.16
N PRO A 163 2.94 2.91 -3.05
CA PRO A 163 2.78 2.67 -4.47
C PRO A 163 2.96 1.18 -4.74
N ARG A 164 2.10 0.64 -5.57
CA ARG A 164 2.28 -0.72 -6.06
C ARG A 164 3.59 -0.79 -6.86
N PRO A 165 4.46 -1.78 -6.62
CA PRO A 165 5.62 -2.01 -7.46
C PRO A 165 5.21 -2.16 -8.93
N SER A 166 5.72 -1.30 -9.79
CA SER A 166 5.46 -1.35 -11.23
C SER A 166 6.63 -2.01 -11.97
N ARG A 167 6.41 -2.41 -13.22
CA ARG A 167 7.46 -2.92 -14.11
C ARG A 167 8.72 -2.05 -14.13
N TYR A 168 8.52 -0.74 -14.14
CA TYR A 168 9.62 0.21 -14.21
C TYR A 168 10.49 0.21 -12.96
N PHE A 169 9.91 -0.05 -11.80
CA PHE A 169 10.66 -0.14 -10.54
C PHE A 169 11.55 -1.39 -10.47
N LEU A 170 11.27 -2.36 -11.29
CA LEU A 170 11.88 -3.67 -11.21
C LEU A 170 12.95 -3.87 -12.30
N GLY A 171 13.30 -2.82 -13.05
CA GLY A 171 14.33 -2.88 -14.08
C GLY A 171 14.02 -3.83 -15.24
N GLN A 172 12.76 -4.13 -15.46
CA GLN A 172 12.29 -4.89 -16.62
C GLN A 172 11.64 -3.92 -17.59
N GLU A 173 12.39 -3.54 -18.61
CA GLU A 173 11.86 -2.93 -19.83
C GLU A 173 11.07 -3.94 -20.66
#